data_2788ce2d58344e1ac82156be9efcdaea
#
_entry.id   2788ce2d58344e1ac82156be9efcdaea
#
_cell.length_a   1.000
_cell.length_b   1.000
_cell.length_c   1.000
_cell.angle_alpha   90.00
_cell.angle_beta   90.00
_cell.angle_gamma   90.00
#
_symmetry.space_group_name_H-M   'P 1'
#
loop_
_entity.id
_entity.type
_entity.pdbx_description
1 polymer ?
#
loop_
_entity_poly.entity_id
_entity_poly.type
_entity_poly.pdbx_seq_one_letter_code
_entity_poly.pdbx_strand_id
1 'polypeptide(L)'
;MVSLEQRILGPLLPPLVDRDVVDLGCGTGRFTNALAAHFDAEVIGIDPSKKMLEQARGKQIGQRVRYDIGSAEAIPLPDDSVDLIFMSMIFHHLAEPALAARECRPVLREGGTAFLRAGTRERISAYPYVDFFPASRPILERVLAKRDDVCQVFEAAGFRVVAVDLVTQQIAPSLERYADKLLAGADSVLASLSAGDFEAGMKALRAQAAQVDSQSVCEPIDDFVFR
;
A
#
# COMPACT_ATOMS: atom_id res chain seq x y z
N MET A 1 -6.96 18.51 -12.67
CA MET A 1 -5.71 17.74 -12.51
C MET A 1 -6.09 16.44 -11.81
N VAL A 2 -5.89 15.29 -12.46
CA VAL A 2 -6.25 13.98 -11.89
C VAL A 2 -5.35 13.72 -10.68
N SER A 3 -5.91 13.35 -9.52
CA SER A 3 -5.12 13.09 -8.31
C SER A 3 -4.20 11.86 -8.49
N LEU A 4 -3.19 11.73 -7.62
CA LEU A 4 -2.30 10.57 -7.63
C LEU A 4 -3.11 9.28 -7.45
N GLU A 5 -4.07 9.30 -6.53
CA GLU A 5 -4.95 8.19 -6.20
C GLU A 5 -5.81 7.78 -7.41
N GLN A 6 -6.39 8.73 -8.14
CA GLN A 6 -7.17 8.44 -9.36
C GLN A 6 -6.32 7.80 -10.46
N ARG A 7 -5.07 8.24 -10.63
CA ARG A 7 -4.15 7.65 -11.63
C ARG A 7 -3.71 6.24 -11.26
N ILE A 8 -3.62 5.95 -9.97
CA ILE A 8 -3.20 4.65 -9.45
C ILE A 8 -4.37 3.65 -9.49
N LEU A 9 -5.55 4.06 -9.03
CA LEU A 9 -6.68 3.17 -8.80
C LEU A 9 -7.61 3.04 -10.02
N GLY A 10 -7.81 4.14 -10.77
CA GLY A 10 -8.83 4.22 -11.81
C GLY A 10 -8.73 3.17 -12.93
N PRO A 11 -7.55 2.82 -13.46
CA PRO A 11 -7.45 1.88 -14.57
C PRO A 11 -7.75 0.42 -14.22
N LEU A 12 -7.56 0.04 -12.95
CA LEU A 12 -7.55 -1.37 -12.52
C LEU A 12 -8.77 -1.75 -11.69
N LEU A 13 -9.46 -0.77 -11.10
CA LEU A 13 -10.63 -1.03 -10.29
C LEU A 13 -11.91 -1.01 -11.13
N PRO A 14 -12.88 -1.89 -10.81
CA PRO A 14 -14.23 -1.77 -11.38
C PRO A 14 -14.88 -0.44 -10.97
N PRO A 15 -15.97 0.00 -11.62
CA PRO A 15 -16.75 1.13 -11.16
C PRO A 15 -17.20 0.91 -9.71
N LEU A 16 -16.88 1.85 -8.82
CA LEU A 16 -17.11 1.73 -7.37
C LEU A 16 -18.31 2.57 -6.87
N VAL A 17 -19.02 3.27 -7.76
CA VAL A 17 -20.19 4.08 -7.39
C VAL A 17 -21.20 3.24 -6.62
N ASP A 18 -21.61 3.73 -5.44
CA ASP A 18 -22.52 3.05 -4.51
C ASP A 18 -22.08 1.61 -4.12
N ARG A 19 -20.78 1.34 -4.13
CA ARG A 19 -20.21 0.06 -3.71
C ARG A 19 -19.73 0.13 -2.27
N ASP A 20 -19.81 -1.03 -1.60
CA ASP A 20 -19.20 -1.22 -0.29
C ASP A 20 -17.73 -1.64 -0.46
N VAL A 21 -16.84 -0.85 0.09
CA VAL A 21 -15.40 -1.02 -0.04
C VAL A 21 -14.74 -1.13 1.35
N VAL A 22 -13.82 -2.07 1.49
CA VAL A 22 -12.93 -2.14 2.65
C VAL A 22 -11.52 -1.69 2.24
N ASP A 23 -10.96 -0.74 2.98
CA ASP A 23 -9.54 -0.41 2.98
C ASP A 23 -8.89 -1.17 4.16
N LEU A 24 -8.33 -2.33 3.88
CA LEU A 24 -7.78 -3.25 4.86
C LEU A 24 -6.30 -2.94 5.13
N GLY A 25 -5.97 -2.63 6.39
CA GLY A 25 -4.69 -2.03 6.78
C GLY A 25 -4.64 -0.55 6.41
N CYS A 26 -5.73 0.18 6.68
CA CYS A 26 -5.93 1.55 6.21
C CYS A 26 -4.96 2.58 6.81
N GLY A 27 -4.25 2.24 7.88
CA GLY A 27 -3.32 3.13 8.57
C GLY A 27 -3.98 4.46 8.98
N THR A 28 -3.46 5.56 8.48
CA THR A 28 -3.98 6.92 8.76
C THR A 28 -5.10 7.36 7.82
N GLY A 29 -5.73 6.45 7.08
CA GLY A 29 -6.93 6.68 6.27
C GLY A 29 -6.70 7.40 4.96
N ARG A 30 -5.48 7.41 4.41
CA ARG A 30 -5.17 8.10 3.16
C ARG A 30 -5.98 7.56 1.98
N PHE A 31 -5.95 6.25 1.79
CA PHE A 31 -6.69 5.61 0.69
C PHE A 31 -8.18 5.49 1.01
N THR A 32 -8.57 5.28 2.27
CA THR A 32 -9.96 5.28 2.71
C THR A 32 -10.71 6.55 2.26
N ASN A 33 -10.12 7.72 2.56
CA ASN A 33 -10.70 9.01 2.15
C ASN A 33 -10.66 9.21 0.62
N ALA A 34 -9.58 8.75 -0.04
CA ALA A 34 -9.44 8.90 -1.49
C ALA A 34 -10.46 8.03 -2.25
N LEU A 35 -10.66 6.78 -1.82
CA LEU A 35 -11.65 5.86 -2.40
C LEU A 35 -13.07 6.44 -2.27
N ALA A 36 -13.45 6.91 -1.08
CA ALA A 36 -14.76 7.52 -0.86
C ALA A 36 -14.97 8.78 -1.73
N ALA A 37 -13.98 9.67 -1.76
CA ALA A 37 -14.09 10.95 -2.47
C ALA A 37 -14.10 10.83 -4.00
N HIS A 38 -13.35 9.85 -4.55
CA HIS A 38 -13.18 9.74 -6.00
C HIS A 38 -14.17 8.79 -6.67
N PHE A 39 -14.64 7.79 -5.94
CA PHE A 39 -15.49 6.75 -6.51
C PHE A 39 -16.93 6.79 -6.00
N ASP A 40 -17.25 7.75 -5.11
CA ASP A 40 -18.57 7.87 -4.48
C ASP A 40 -19.00 6.56 -3.78
N ALA A 41 -18.04 5.89 -3.13
CA ALA A 41 -18.20 4.60 -2.48
C ALA A 41 -18.39 4.74 -0.96
N GLU A 42 -19.09 3.77 -0.35
CA GLU A 42 -19.08 3.59 1.10
C GLU A 42 -17.79 2.85 1.49
N VAL A 43 -16.94 3.46 2.31
CA VAL A 43 -15.61 2.89 2.62
C VAL A 43 -15.42 2.65 4.10
N ILE A 44 -15.01 1.43 4.44
CA ILE A 44 -14.66 1.03 5.79
C ILE A 44 -13.13 0.88 5.85
N GLY A 45 -12.46 1.73 6.63
CA GLY A 45 -11.05 1.57 6.94
C GLY A 45 -10.87 0.63 8.14
N ILE A 46 -10.11 -0.44 7.99
CA ILE A 46 -9.79 -1.40 9.05
C ILE A 46 -8.29 -1.39 9.31
N ASP A 47 -7.91 -1.24 10.58
CA ASP A 47 -6.49 -1.29 11.00
C ASP A 47 -6.38 -1.81 12.44
N PRO A 48 -5.38 -2.63 12.79
CA PRO A 48 -5.18 -3.10 14.15
C PRO A 48 -4.69 -2.01 15.11
N SER A 49 -4.13 -0.91 14.61
CA SER A 49 -3.55 0.16 15.41
C SER A 49 -4.57 1.24 15.77
N LYS A 50 -5.00 1.26 17.04
CA LYS A 50 -5.87 2.34 17.56
C LYS A 50 -5.29 3.73 17.28
N LYS A 51 -3.97 3.90 17.42
CA LYS A 51 -3.28 5.18 17.15
C LYS A 51 -3.41 5.63 15.70
N MET A 52 -3.31 4.68 14.75
CA MET A 52 -3.52 4.99 13.33
C MET A 52 -4.96 5.40 13.05
N LEU A 53 -5.92 4.65 13.61
CA LEU A 53 -7.34 4.95 13.45
C LEU A 53 -7.75 6.29 14.09
N GLU A 54 -7.16 6.69 15.22
CA GLU A 54 -7.37 8.01 15.79
C GLU A 54 -6.92 9.12 14.83
N GLN A 55 -5.76 8.96 14.20
CA GLN A 55 -5.28 9.90 13.19
C GLN A 55 -6.15 9.89 11.92
N ALA A 56 -6.63 8.71 11.51
CA ALA A 56 -7.52 8.57 10.36
C ALA A 56 -8.84 9.31 10.58
N ARG A 57 -9.47 9.13 11.76
CA ARG A 57 -10.70 9.84 12.14
C ARG A 57 -10.52 11.35 12.17
N GLY A 58 -9.35 11.84 12.65
CA GLY A 58 -9.01 13.27 12.64
C GLY A 58 -8.84 13.88 11.25
N LYS A 59 -8.68 13.05 10.21
CA LYS A 59 -8.51 13.46 8.80
C LYS A 59 -9.70 13.05 7.93
N GLN A 60 -10.76 12.50 8.53
CA GLN A 60 -11.93 11.99 7.78
C GLN A 60 -12.59 13.10 6.96
N ILE A 61 -12.86 12.81 5.70
CA ILE A 61 -13.54 13.71 4.77
C ILE A 61 -14.88 13.06 4.37
N GLY A 62 -15.99 13.75 4.69
CA GLY A 62 -17.33 13.28 4.34
C GLY A 62 -17.90 12.22 5.28
N GLN A 63 -19.13 11.75 4.94
CA GLN A 63 -19.91 10.82 5.78
C GLN A 63 -19.86 9.37 5.28
N ARG A 64 -19.32 9.12 4.10
CA ARG A 64 -19.20 7.79 3.49
C ARG A 64 -17.97 6.99 3.93
N VAL A 65 -17.35 7.40 5.03
CA VAL A 65 -16.17 6.75 5.60
C VAL A 65 -16.44 6.38 7.04
N ARG A 66 -16.09 5.16 7.42
CA ARG A 66 -16.02 4.75 8.83
C ARG A 66 -14.72 4.00 9.09
N TYR A 67 -14.32 3.90 10.35
CA TYR A 67 -13.09 3.24 10.77
C TYR A 67 -13.36 2.26 11.89
N ASP A 68 -12.98 0.99 11.68
CA ASP A 68 -13.15 -0.11 12.62
C ASP A 68 -11.79 -0.73 12.98
N ILE A 69 -11.67 -1.21 14.23
CA ILE A 69 -10.49 -1.94 14.66
C ILE A 69 -10.57 -3.40 14.21
N GLY A 70 -9.51 -3.90 13.58
CA GLY A 70 -9.43 -5.28 13.12
C GLY A 70 -8.13 -5.54 12.39
N SER A 71 -7.87 -6.79 12.02
CA SER A 71 -6.69 -7.17 11.24
C SER A 71 -7.09 -7.90 9.95
N ALA A 72 -6.14 -8.08 9.05
CA ALA A 72 -6.37 -8.85 7.83
C ALA A 72 -6.57 -10.35 8.11
N GLU A 73 -6.02 -10.83 9.22
CA GLU A 73 -6.16 -12.22 9.69
C GLU A 73 -7.45 -12.47 10.50
N ALA A 74 -8.23 -11.42 10.78
CA ALA A 74 -9.53 -11.49 11.47
C ALA A 74 -10.36 -10.25 11.08
N ILE A 75 -11.01 -10.31 9.93
CA ILE A 75 -11.79 -9.20 9.37
C ILE A 75 -13.14 -9.09 10.11
N PRO A 76 -13.44 -7.99 10.82
CA PRO A 76 -14.65 -7.86 11.65
C PRO A 76 -15.87 -7.47 10.83
N LEU A 77 -16.12 -8.14 9.70
CA LEU A 77 -17.25 -7.89 8.82
C LEU A 77 -18.03 -9.17 8.55
N PRO A 78 -19.33 -9.08 8.29
CA PRO A 78 -20.14 -10.22 7.87
C PRO A 78 -19.69 -10.79 6.52
N ASP A 79 -20.04 -12.04 6.27
CA ASP A 79 -19.93 -12.63 4.95
C ASP A 79 -20.78 -11.86 3.94
N ASP A 80 -20.40 -11.88 2.66
CA ASP A 80 -21.11 -11.24 1.54
C ASP A 80 -21.45 -9.75 1.75
N SER A 81 -20.56 -9.01 2.43
CA SER A 81 -20.83 -7.63 2.85
C SER A 81 -20.17 -6.55 2.00
N VAL A 82 -19.12 -6.87 1.23
CA VAL A 82 -18.39 -5.87 0.43
C VAL A 82 -18.15 -6.30 -1.00
N ASP A 83 -18.01 -5.32 -1.89
CA ASP A 83 -17.74 -5.52 -3.32
C ASP A 83 -16.24 -5.49 -3.64
N LEU A 84 -15.46 -4.75 -2.82
CA LEU A 84 -14.02 -4.60 -2.98
C LEU A 84 -13.32 -4.64 -1.63
N ILE A 85 -12.27 -5.44 -1.56
CA ILE A 85 -11.25 -5.34 -0.51
C ILE A 85 -10.01 -4.71 -1.14
N PHE A 86 -9.65 -3.52 -0.67
CA PHE A 86 -8.45 -2.79 -1.07
C PHE A 86 -7.37 -2.96 0.01
N MET A 87 -6.17 -3.31 -0.40
CA MET A 87 -5.00 -3.48 0.45
C MET A 87 -3.82 -2.72 -0.15
N SER A 88 -3.19 -1.82 0.59
CA SER A 88 -2.05 -1.06 0.08
C SER A 88 -0.86 -1.11 1.03
N MET A 89 0.23 -1.70 0.55
CA MET A 89 1.51 -1.80 1.27
C MET A 89 1.43 -2.52 2.62
N ILE A 90 0.50 -3.48 2.76
CA ILE A 90 0.33 -4.24 4.00
C ILE A 90 0.87 -5.66 3.92
N PHE A 91 1.06 -6.24 2.72
CA PHE A 91 1.38 -7.67 2.56
C PHE A 91 2.64 -8.10 3.34
N HIS A 92 3.66 -7.27 3.35
CA HIS A 92 4.90 -7.52 4.09
C HIS A 92 4.79 -7.29 5.61
N HIS A 93 3.64 -6.84 6.10
CA HIS A 93 3.32 -6.70 7.52
C HIS A 93 2.41 -7.82 8.04
N LEU A 94 1.86 -8.64 7.15
CA LEU A 94 0.99 -9.76 7.55
C LEU A 94 1.83 -10.83 8.27
N ALA A 95 1.36 -11.24 9.44
CA ALA A 95 1.97 -12.34 10.18
C ALA A 95 1.67 -13.68 9.49
N GLU A 96 0.43 -13.85 9.00
CA GLU A 96 -0.05 -15.03 8.31
C GLU A 96 -0.76 -14.66 6.99
N PRO A 97 -0.01 -14.40 5.89
CA PRO A 97 -0.61 -13.98 4.61
C PRO A 97 -1.66 -14.96 4.07
N ALA A 98 -1.47 -16.28 4.28
CA ALA A 98 -2.43 -17.29 3.85
C ALA A 98 -3.74 -17.23 4.65
N LEU A 99 -3.70 -16.86 5.92
CA LEU A 99 -4.90 -16.63 6.71
C LEU A 99 -5.61 -15.36 6.25
N ALA A 100 -4.88 -14.27 6.07
CA ALA A 100 -5.43 -13.01 5.58
C ALA A 100 -6.15 -13.18 4.24
N ALA A 101 -5.55 -13.91 3.28
CA ALA A 101 -6.20 -14.20 2.01
C ALA A 101 -7.50 -15.03 2.19
N ARG A 102 -7.50 -16.02 3.09
CA ARG A 102 -8.71 -16.80 3.40
C ARG A 102 -9.81 -15.96 4.05
N GLU A 103 -9.46 -15.04 4.94
CA GLU A 103 -10.42 -14.12 5.59
C GLU A 103 -11.07 -13.15 4.60
N CYS A 104 -10.36 -12.77 3.53
CA CYS A 104 -10.94 -11.93 2.49
C CYS A 104 -12.06 -12.60 1.70
N ARG A 105 -12.01 -13.92 1.51
CA ARG A 105 -12.91 -14.62 0.60
C ARG A 105 -14.38 -14.60 1.02
N PRO A 106 -14.76 -14.95 2.28
CA PRO A 106 -16.14 -14.92 2.70
C PRO A 106 -16.76 -13.52 2.77
N VAL A 107 -15.97 -12.50 3.09
CA VAL A 107 -16.45 -11.12 3.24
C VAL A 107 -16.84 -10.50 1.89
N LEU A 108 -16.22 -10.95 0.80
CA LEU A 108 -16.54 -10.51 -0.56
C LEU A 108 -17.84 -11.12 -1.07
N ARG A 109 -18.71 -10.25 -1.64
CA ARG A 109 -19.89 -10.70 -2.40
C ARG A 109 -19.48 -11.52 -3.62
N GLU A 110 -20.42 -12.26 -4.18
CA GLU A 110 -20.20 -12.97 -5.43
C GLU A 110 -19.75 -12.00 -6.53
N GLY A 111 -18.63 -12.32 -7.21
CA GLY A 111 -18.00 -11.45 -8.22
C GLY A 111 -17.22 -10.28 -7.64
N GLY A 112 -17.11 -10.17 -6.33
CA GLY A 112 -16.29 -9.17 -5.65
C GLY A 112 -14.80 -9.31 -5.98
N THR A 113 -14.04 -8.26 -5.68
CA THR A 113 -12.61 -8.17 -6.05
C THR A 113 -11.76 -7.90 -4.82
N ALA A 114 -10.63 -8.62 -4.68
CA ALA A 114 -9.54 -8.22 -3.81
C ALA A 114 -8.46 -7.53 -4.66
N PHE A 115 -8.06 -6.33 -4.25
CA PHE A 115 -7.05 -5.51 -4.90
C PHE A 115 -5.90 -5.27 -3.93
N LEU A 116 -4.71 -5.70 -4.30
CA LEU A 116 -3.51 -5.56 -3.48
C LEU A 116 -2.45 -4.75 -4.21
N ARG A 117 -1.94 -3.72 -3.54
CA ARG A 117 -0.75 -2.97 -3.93
C ARG A 117 0.40 -3.36 -3.04
N ALA A 118 1.48 -3.89 -3.60
CA ALA A 118 2.61 -4.35 -2.83
C ALA A 118 3.95 -4.09 -3.53
N GLY A 119 4.97 -3.83 -2.73
CA GLY A 119 6.34 -3.98 -3.17
C GLY A 119 6.68 -5.46 -3.29
N THR A 120 7.43 -5.84 -4.33
CA THR A 120 7.89 -7.20 -4.52
C THR A 120 9.41 -7.27 -4.67
N ARG A 121 9.99 -8.47 -4.49
CA ARG A 121 11.45 -8.66 -4.61
C ARG A 121 11.98 -8.29 -5.99
N GLU A 122 11.19 -8.49 -7.03
CA GLU A 122 11.54 -8.17 -8.40
C GLU A 122 11.76 -6.66 -8.62
N ARG A 123 11.25 -5.83 -7.71
CA ARG A 123 11.33 -4.37 -7.81
C ARG A 123 12.41 -3.72 -6.94
N ILE A 124 13.11 -4.48 -6.10
CA ILE A 124 14.08 -3.94 -5.13
C ILE A 124 15.10 -3.00 -5.78
N SER A 125 15.67 -3.36 -6.93
CA SER A 125 16.66 -2.53 -7.62
C SER A 125 16.09 -1.23 -8.21
N ALA A 126 14.77 -1.08 -8.27
CA ALA A 126 14.11 0.12 -8.76
C ALA A 126 13.57 1.02 -7.63
N TYR A 127 13.75 0.63 -6.38
CA TYR A 127 13.44 1.53 -5.24
C TYR A 127 14.42 2.71 -5.21
N PRO A 128 13.94 3.95 -5.18
CA PRO A 128 14.78 5.15 -5.35
C PRO A 128 15.87 5.31 -4.29
N TYR A 129 15.73 4.68 -3.13
CA TYR A 129 16.70 4.82 -2.04
C TYR A 129 17.76 3.72 -1.99
N VAL A 130 17.57 2.60 -2.69
CA VAL A 130 18.45 1.41 -2.51
C VAL A 130 19.90 1.70 -2.86
N ASP A 131 20.15 2.54 -3.87
CA ASP A 131 21.50 2.91 -4.26
C ASP A 131 22.19 3.84 -3.24
N PHE A 132 21.41 4.63 -2.50
CA PHE A 132 21.91 5.50 -1.43
C PHE A 132 22.05 4.76 -0.10
N PHE A 133 21.23 3.76 0.14
CA PHE A 133 21.21 2.97 1.39
C PHE A 133 21.41 1.47 1.08
N PRO A 134 22.61 1.04 0.67
CA PRO A 134 22.83 -0.35 0.26
C PRO A 134 22.51 -1.37 1.35
N ALA A 135 22.63 -1.00 2.64
CA ALA A 135 22.24 -1.83 3.77
C ALA A 135 20.71 -2.12 3.83
N SER A 136 19.89 -1.39 3.09
CA SER A 136 18.43 -1.65 2.98
C SER A 136 18.12 -2.89 2.14
N ARG A 137 18.96 -3.23 1.14
CA ARG A 137 18.73 -4.34 0.21
C ARG A 137 18.49 -5.68 0.89
N PRO A 138 19.37 -6.18 1.79
CA PRO A 138 19.15 -7.48 2.46
C PRO A 138 17.89 -7.46 3.35
N ILE A 139 17.48 -6.30 3.86
CA ILE A 139 16.24 -6.16 4.63
C ILE A 139 15.05 -6.33 3.70
N LEU A 140 15.04 -5.61 2.57
CA LEU A 140 14.00 -5.73 1.55
C LEU A 140 13.87 -7.16 1.01
N GLU A 141 14.98 -7.83 0.72
CA GLU A 141 14.99 -9.23 0.27
C GLU A 141 14.39 -10.20 1.30
N ARG A 142 14.46 -9.87 2.57
CA ARG A 142 13.87 -10.67 3.66
C ARG A 142 12.38 -10.39 3.84
N VAL A 143 11.94 -9.12 3.75
CA VAL A 143 10.57 -8.73 4.10
C VAL A 143 9.62 -8.74 2.91
N LEU A 144 10.11 -8.50 1.69
CA LEU A 144 9.26 -8.51 0.51
C LEU A 144 9.08 -9.92 -0.04
N ALA A 145 7.87 -10.26 -0.39
CA ALA A 145 7.55 -11.50 -1.10
C ALA A 145 7.96 -11.40 -2.58
N LYS A 146 8.11 -12.55 -3.24
CA LYS A 146 8.12 -12.59 -4.70
C LYS A 146 6.69 -12.41 -5.23
N ARG A 147 6.57 -11.91 -6.46
CA ARG A 147 5.28 -11.74 -7.12
C ARG A 147 4.49 -13.05 -7.19
N ASP A 148 5.16 -14.14 -7.57
CA ASP A 148 4.54 -15.44 -7.69
C ASP A 148 4.07 -15.98 -6.33
N ASP A 149 4.82 -15.74 -5.24
CA ASP A 149 4.42 -16.15 -3.89
C ASP A 149 3.12 -15.41 -3.46
N VAL A 150 2.98 -14.13 -3.80
CA VAL A 150 1.75 -13.37 -3.56
C VAL A 150 0.57 -13.99 -4.32
N CYS A 151 0.74 -14.28 -5.62
CA CYS A 151 -0.30 -14.93 -6.42
C CYS A 151 -0.71 -16.28 -5.82
N GLN A 152 0.25 -17.15 -5.50
CA GLN A 152 -0.02 -18.48 -4.92
C GLN A 152 -0.79 -18.42 -3.59
N VAL A 153 -0.50 -17.43 -2.74
CA VAL A 153 -1.22 -17.24 -1.47
C VAL A 153 -2.71 -16.99 -1.72
N PHE A 154 -3.06 -16.13 -2.65
CA PHE A 154 -4.45 -15.82 -2.97
C PHE A 154 -5.12 -16.95 -3.75
N GLU A 155 -4.42 -17.61 -4.68
CA GLU A 155 -4.94 -18.79 -5.40
C GLU A 155 -5.26 -19.93 -4.45
N ALA A 156 -4.40 -20.19 -3.46
CA ALA A 156 -4.66 -21.21 -2.42
C ALA A 156 -5.88 -20.87 -1.51
N ALA A 157 -6.26 -19.60 -1.44
CA ALA A 157 -7.46 -19.12 -0.76
C ALA A 157 -8.72 -19.14 -1.66
N GLY A 158 -8.62 -19.66 -2.90
CA GLY A 158 -9.73 -19.80 -3.83
C GLY A 158 -9.98 -18.58 -4.73
N PHE A 159 -9.05 -17.65 -4.79
CA PHE A 159 -9.09 -16.55 -5.75
C PHE A 159 -8.49 -16.97 -7.09
N ARG A 160 -8.90 -16.29 -8.14
CA ARG A 160 -8.26 -16.33 -9.46
C ARG A 160 -7.50 -15.02 -9.68
N VAL A 161 -6.23 -15.11 -10.06
CA VAL A 161 -5.46 -13.93 -10.49
C VAL A 161 -6.04 -13.40 -11.82
N VAL A 162 -6.49 -12.16 -11.82
CA VAL A 162 -7.06 -11.50 -13.00
C VAL A 162 -6.02 -10.66 -13.71
N ALA A 163 -5.22 -9.92 -12.96
CA ALA A 163 -4.16 -9.08 -13.48
C ALA A 163 -3.04 -8.90 -12.44
N VAL A 164 -1.83 -8.68 -12.93
CA VAL A 164 -0.70 -8.17 -12.15
C VAL A 164 -0.01 -7.11 -12.99
N ASP A 165 -0.17 -5.85 -12.59
CA ASP A 165 0.30 -4.70 -13.35
C ASP A 165 1.37 -3.93 -12.58
N LEU A 166 2.36 -3.41 -13.31
CA LEU A 166 3.36 -2.50 -12.77
C LEU A 166 2.86 -1.06 -12.86
N VAL A 167 2.70 -0.43 -11.71
CA VAL A 167 2.38 0.99 -11.62
C VAL A 167 3.58 1.76 -11.08
N THR A 168 3.98 2.82 -11.77
CA THR A 168 5.01 3.74 -11.30
C THR A 168 4.35 4.98 -10.70
N GLN A 169 4.53 5.19 -9.40
CA GLN A 169 3.99 6.35 -8.70
C GLN A 169 5.07 7.39 -8.42
N GLN A 170 4.74 8.65 -8.62
CA GLN A 170 5.58 9.75 -8.16
C GLN A 170 5.45 9.89 -6.63
N ILE A 171 6.56 9.78 -5.92
CA ILE A 171 6.61 9.86 -4.45
C ILE A 171 7.18 11.17 -3.93
N ALA A 172 7.93 11.88 -4.77
CA ALA A 172 8.41 13.23 -4.49
C ALA A 172 8.63 14.02 -5.79
N PRO A 173 8.50 15.36 -5.78
CA PRO A 173 8.74 16.19 -6.96
C PRO A 173 10.23 16.39 -7.26
N SER A 174 11.13 16.11 -6.30
CA SER A 174 12.58 16.20 -6.45
C SER A 174 13.29 15.30 -5.44
N LEU A 175 14.59 15.03 -5.67
CA LEU A 175 15.44 14.30 -4.72
C LEU A 175 15.56 15.03 -3.37
N GLU A 176 15.58 16.37 -3.37
CA GLU A 176 15.61 17.15 -2.14
C GLU A 176 14.35 16.91 -1.29
N ARG A 177 13.16 17.01 -1.90
CA ARG A 177 11.89 16.71 -1.23
C ARG A 177 11.77 15.25 -0.81
N TYR A 178 12.38 14.36 -1.57
CA TYR A 178 12.47 12.97 -1.21
C TYR A 178 13.32 12.76 0.05
N ALA A 179 14.49 13.40 0.12
CA ALA A 179 15.34 13.37 1.31
C ALA A 179 14.60 13.90 2.57
N ASP A 180 13.85 14.99 2.43
CA ASP A 180 13.02 15.54 3.52
C ASP A 180 11.95 14.54 3.98
N LYS A 181 11.30 13.86 3.03
CA LYS A 181 10.31 12.82 3.30
C LYS A 181 10.91 11.63 4.07
N LEU A 182 12.12 11.18 3.69
CA LEU A 182 12.79 10.07 4.39
C LEU A 182 13.17 10.44 5.82
N LEU A 183 13.62 11.68 6.06
CA LEU A 183 13.90 12.19 7.40
C LEU A 183 12.65 12.24 8.30
N ALA A 184 11.48 12.42 7.74
CA ALA A 184 10.22 12.40 8.48
C ALA A 184 9.81 10.98 8.96
N GLY A 185 10.60 9.94 8.67
CA GLY A 185 10.42 8.59 9.18
C GLY A 185 9.29 7.80 8.49
N ALA A 186 9.03 8.06 7.22
CA ALA A 186 7.93 7.44 6.49
C ALA A 186 8.21 6.01 5.98
N ASP A 187 9.43 5.47 6.18
CA ASP A 187 9.85 4.17 5.64
C ASP A 187 10.35 3.24 6.76
N SER A 188 9.67 2.11 6.93
CA SER A 188 9.97 1.14 8.00
C SER A 188 11.29 0.39 7.78
N VAL A 189 11.73 0.22 6.53
CA VAL A 189 13.00 -0.43 6.19
C VAL A 189 14.16 0.49 6.58
N LEU A 190 14.08 1.76 6.19
CA LEU A 190 15.11 2.74 6.55
C LEU A 190 15.16 3.01 8.06
N ALA A 191 14.01 2.97 8.74
CA ALA A 191 13.93 3.09 10.19
C ALA A 191 14.62 1.93 10.94
N SER A 192 14.87 0.80 10.29
CA SER A 192 15.56 -0.36 10.85
C SER A 192 17.08 -0.38 10.60
N LEU A 193 17.61 0.59 9.85
CA LEU A 193 19.04 0.72 9.60
C LEU A 193 19.80 1.21 10.85
N SER A 194 21.09 0.94 10.90
CA SER A 194 21.96 1.58 11.89
C SER A 194 22.01 3.10 11.67
N ALA A 195 22.24 3.87 12.74
CA ALA A 195 22.37 5.32 12.62
C ALA A 195 23.46 5.72 11.60
N GLY A 196 24.59 4.99 11.59
CA GLY A 196 25.69 5.26 10.66
C GLY A 196 25.33 4.99 9.20
N ASP A 197 24.63 3.88 8.90
CA ASP A 197 24.17 3.56 7.55
C ASP A 197 23.14 4.59 7.07
N PHE A 198 22.23 4.99 7.96
CA PHE A 198 21.22 6.01 7.64
C PHE A 198 21.86 7.37 7.36
N GLU A 199 22.79 7.83 8.21
CA GLU A 199 23.50 9.10 8.00
C GLU A 199 24.32 9.11 6.71
N ALA A 200 25.05 8.01 6.43
CA ALA A 200 25.82 7.86 5.20
C ALA A 200 24.93 7.92 3.96
N GLY A 201 23.80 7.21 3.97
CA GLY A 201 22.84 7.21 2.89
C GLY A 201 22.20 8.59 2.67
N MET A 202 21.80 9.27 3.74
CA MET A 202 21.25 10.62 3.68
C MET A 202 22.25 11.64 3.13
N LYS A 203 23.52 11.52 3.51
CA LYS A 203 24.61 12.36 2.97
C LYS A 203 24.77 12.16 1.47
N ALA A 204 24.79 10.90 1.01
CA ALA A 204 24.90 10.58 -0.41
C ALA A 204 23.70 11.09 -1.21
N LEU A 205 22.48 10.88 -0.72
CA LEU A 205 21.24 11.34 -1.34
C LEU A 205 21.22 12.88 -1.48
N ARG A 206 21.58 13.61 -0.43
CA ARG A 206 21.63 15.08 -0.47
C ARG A 206 22.74 15.61 -1.39
N ALA A 207 23.89 14.93 -1.44
CA ALA A 207 24.96 15.30 -2.37
C ALA A 207 24.52 15.14 -3.83
N GLN A 208 23.77 14.07 -4.14
CA GLN A 208 23.19 13.86 -5.47
C GLN A 208 22.11 14.91 -5.77
N ALA A 209 21.24 15.21 -4.81
CA ALA A 209 20.18 16.20 -4.96
C ALA A 209 20.71 17.61 -5.30
N ALA A 210 21.89 17.97 -4.78
CA ALA A 210 22.55 19.25 -5.07
C ALA A 210 23.15 19.34 -6.49
N GLN A 211 23.27 18.23 -7.20
CA GLN A 211 23.89 18.16 -8.54
C GLN A 211 22.88 17.97 -9.67
N VAL A 212 21.63 17.59 -9.36
CA VAL A 212 20.61 17.26 -10.35
C VAL A 212 19.47 18.26 -10.24
N ASP A 213 19.11 18.87 -11.36
CA ASP A 213 17.90 19.69 -11.48
C ASP A 213 16.66 18.85 -11.14
N SER A 214 15.59 19.52 -10.69
CA SER A 214 14.37 18.94 -10.10
C SER A 214 13.75 17.81 -10.94
N GLN A 215 14.30 16.60 -10.81
CA GLN A 215 13.74 15.40 -11.38
C GLN A 215 12.82 14.74 -10.34
N SER A 216 11.60 14.42 -10.76
CA SER A 216 10.65 13.71 -9.90
C SER A 216 11.17 12.32 -9.54
N VAL A 217 10.96 11.93 -8.28
CA VAL A 217 11.30 10.61 -7.77
C VAL A 217 10.08 9.72 -7.87
N CYS A 218 10.24 8.59 -8.52
CA CYS A 218 9.19 7.61 -8.74
C CYS A 218 9.54 6.26 -8.10
N GLU A 219 8.52 5.52 -7.68
CA GLU A 219 8.63 4.20 -7.10
C GLU A 219 7.74 3.21 -7.85
N PRO A 220 8.24 2.02 -8.21
CA PRO A 220 7.45 0.96 -8.80
C PRO A 220 6.69 0.18 -7.73
N ILE A 221 5.41 -0.13 -8.01
CA ILE A 221 4.56 -0.98 -7.19
C ILE A 221 3.87 -1.99 -8.09
N ASP A 222 3.80 -3.24 -7.66
CA ASP A 222 2.98 -4.24 -8.33
C ASP A 222 1.55 -4.18 -7.77
N ASP A 223 0.58 -4.02 -8.66
CA ASP A 223 -0.84 -4.01 -8.38
C ASP A 223 -1.45 -5.35 -8.82
N PHE A 224 -2.05 -6.07 -7.87
CA PHE A 224 -2.65 -7.39 -8.09
C PHE A 224 -4.16 -7.29 -8.01
N VAL A 225 -4.85 -7.93 -8.95
CA VAL A 225 -6.32 -8.02 -8.99
C VAL A 225 -6.72 -9.49 -8.88
N PHE A 226 -7.52 -9.81 -7.86
CA PHE A 226 -8.01 -11.15 -7.57
C PHE A 226 -9.55 -11.21 -7.57
N ARG A 227 -10.12 -12.31 -8.10
CA ARG A 227 -11.55 -12.60 -8.08
C ARG A 227 -11.85 -14.04 -7.71
#